data_9a6870e5c53a60250557bec9bd3a4ac9
#
_entry.id   9a6870e5c53a60250557bec9bd3a4ac9
#
_cell.length_a   1.000
_cell.length_b   1.000
_cell.length_c   1.000
_cell.angle_alpha   90.00
_cell.angle_beta   90.00
_cell.angle_gamma   90.00
#
_symmetry.space_group_name_H-M   'P 1'
#
loop_
_entity.id
_entity.type
_entity.pdbx_description
1 polymer ?
#
loop_
_entity_poly.entity_id
_entity_poly.type
_entity_poly.pdbx_seq_one_letter_code
_entity_poly.pdbx_strand_id
1 'polypeptide(L)'
;MKAVFADAFYFVACLNRADQHHKKAASFASQNQRPIVTTTWVLTEVADAFAASTARDRIAGFVAALEGDVNTKIVPATQALFHRGLERYAARPDKDWTLTDCISYVVMEDEGITDALTGDQHFVQAGFKVLLST
;
A
#
# COMPACT_ATOMS: atom_id res chain seq x y z
N MET A 1 -13.57 9.65 10.55
CA MET A 1 -12.90 9.95 9.28
C MET A 1 -12.77 8.67 8.47
N LYS A 2 -12.91 8.79 7.15
CA LYS A 2 -12.73 7.65 6.27
C LYS A 2 -11.28 7.20 6.24
N ALA A 3 -11.05 5.90 6.27
CA ALA A 3 -9.71 5.32 6.13
C ALA A 3 -9.18 5.51 4.72
N VAL A 4 -7.86 5.48 4.59
CA VAL A 4 -7.16 5.40 3.32
C VAL A 4 -6.38 4.09 3.28
N PHE A 5 -6.19 3.55 2.09
CA PHE A 5 -5.35 2.36 1.91
C PHE A 5 -3.95 2.80 1.50
N ALA A 6 -2.93 2.31 2.20
CA ALA A 6 -1.54 2.63 1.88
C ALA A 6 -0.91 1.49 1.09
N ASP A 7 -0.49 1.82 -0.13
CA ASP A 7 0.24 0.94 -1.04
C ASP A 7 1.75 1.08 -0.82
N ALA A 8 2.53 0.13 -1.33
CA ALA A 8 3.98 0.19 -1.26
C ALA A 8 4.56 1.47 -1.87
N PHE A 9 3.93 1.98 -2.93
CA PHE A 9 4.31 3.24 -3.55
C PHE A 9 4.47 4.37 -2.51
N TYR A 10 3.49 4.50 -1.62
CA TYR A 10 3.49 5.52 -0.57
C TYR A 10 4.63 5.31 0.43
N PHE A 11 4.76 4.08 0.94
CA PHE A 11 5.78 3.78 1.96
C PHE A 11 7.19 3.94 1.39
N VAL A 12 7.42 3.48 0.17
CA VAL A 12 8.72 3.64 -0.50
C VAL A 12 9.05 5.13 -0.68
N ALA A 13 8.07 5.93 -1.12
CA ALA A 13 8.25 7.36 -1.27
C ALA A 13 8.57 8.05 0.06
N CYS A 14 7.93 7.63 1.16
CA CYS A 14 8.22 8.16 2.49
C CYS A 14 9.65 7.81 2.95
N LEU A 15 10.08 6.57 2.69
CA LEU A 15 11.35 6.04 3.19
C LEU A 15 12.56 6.44 2.34
N ASN A 16 12.35 6.77 1.07
CA ASN A 16 13.41 7.13 0.14
C ASN A 16 13.34 8.61 -0.21
N ARG A 17 14.26 9.40 0.38
CA ARG A 17 14.30 10.86 0.14
C ARG A 17 14.59 11.22 -1.29
N ALA A 18 15.19 10.33 -2.07
CA ALA A 18 15.49 10.55 -3.48
C ALA A 18 14.30 10.23 -4.40
N ASP A 19 13.22 9.67 -3.86
CA ASP A 19 12.02 9.37 -4.63
C ASP A 19 11.35 10.68 -5.08
N GLN A 20 10.94 10.73 -6.36
CA GLN A 20 10.32 11.93 -6.92
C GLN A 20 9.01 12.31 -6.22
N HIS A 21 8.37 11.36 -5.53
CA HIS A 21 7.12 11.58 -4.80
C HIS A 21 7.34 11.76 -3.29
N HIS A 22 8.60 11.84 -2.85
CA HIS A 22 8.92 11.91 -1.42
C HIS A 22 8.25 13.10 -0.72
N LYS A 23 8.35 14.30 -1.30
CA LYS A 23 7.78 15.49 -0.66
C LYS A 23 6.28 15.38 -0.47
N LYS A 24 5.58 14.87 -1.47
CA LYS A 24 4.12 14.72 -1.41
C LYS A 24 3.72 13.68 -0.38
N ALA A 25 4.42 12.54 -0.36
CA ALA A 25 4.18 11.47 0.61
C ALA A 25 4.49 11.94 2.04
N ALA A 26 5.62 12.60 2.24
CA ALA A 26 6.01 13.11 3.56
C ALA A 26 5.04 14.19 4.06
N SER A 27 4.57 15.06 3.18
CA SER A 27 3.57 16.06 3.52
C SER A 27 2.26 15.41 3.95
N PHE A 28 1.80 14.41 3.22
CA PHE A 28 0.62 13.65 3.61
C PHE A 28 0.82 13.03 4.99
N ALA A 29 1.95 12.35 5.21
CA ALA A 29 2.23 11.67 6.47
C ALA A 29 2.20 12.62 7.66
N SER A 30 2.76 13.84 7.50
CA SER A 30 2.83 14.80 8.60
C SER A 30 1.48 15.45 8.93
N GLN A 31 0.55 15.49 7.97
CA GLN A 31 -0.73 16.19 8.13
C GLN A 31 -1.92 15.24 8.29
N ASN A 32 -1.73 13.96 8.01
CA ASN A 32 -2.82 13.00 7.97
C ASN A 32 -3.37 12.70 9.35
N GLN A 33 -4.70 12.70 9.46
CA GLN A 33 -5.44 12.27 10.64
C GLN A 33 -6.38 11.09 10.33
N ARG A 34 -6.39 10.62 9.09
CA ARG A 34 -7.27 9.52 8.66
C ARG A 34 -6.66 8.18 9.06
N PRO A 35 -7.48 7.20 9.46
CA PRO A 35 -6.98 5.84 9.67
C PRO A 35 -6.32 5.29 8.40
N ILE A 36 -5.28 4.51 8.59
CA ILE A 36 -4.54 3.89 7.48
C ILE A 36 -4.75 2.38 7.53
N VAL A 37 -5.08 1.79 6.39
CA VAL A 37 -5.17 0.34 6.24
C VAL A 37 -4.12 -0.08 5.21
N THR A 38 -3.40 -1.14 5.51
CA THR A 38 -2.45 -1.77 4.59
C THR A 38 -2.47 -3.28 4.80
N THR A 39 -1.60 -4.02 4.13
CA THR A 39 -1.54 -5.47 4.25
C THR A 39 -0.11 -5.95 4.44
N THR A 40 0.05 -7.18 4.94
CA THR A 40 1.35 -7.83 5.03
C THR A 40 2.02 -7.96 3.65
N TRP A 41 1.23 -8.18 2.58
CA TRP A 41 1.78 -8.25 1.21
C TRP A 41 2.40 -6.92 0.78
N VAL A 42 1.75 -5.80 1.10
CA VAL A 42 2.30 -4.46 0.82
C VAL A 42 3.63 -4.28 1.57
N LEU A 43 3.69 -4.67 2.84
CA LEU A 43 4.92 -4.54 3.63
C LEU A 43 6.04 -5.43 3.09
N THR A 44 5.71 -6.61 2.57
CA THR A 44 6.68 -7.48 1.88
C THR A 44 7.24 -6.78 0.65
N GLU A 45 6.39 -6.16 -0.14
CA GLU A 45 6.79 -5.40 -1.33
C GLU A 45 7.72 -4.24 -0.97
N VAL A 46 7.44 -3.54 0.13
CA VAL A 46 8.32 -2.47 0.64
C VAL A 46 9.69 -3.03 0.99
N ALA A 47 9.73 -4.12 1.74
CA ALA A 47 11.00 -4.75 2.14
C ALA A 47 11.80 -5.20 0.90
N ASP A 48 11.12 -5.78 -0.08
CA ASP A 48 11.76 -6.23 -1.32
C ASP A 48 12.36 -5.05 -2.09
N ALA A 49 11.68 -3.91 -2.12
CA ALA A 49 12.18 -2.71 -2.79
C ALA A 49 13.49 -2.20 -2.19
N PHE A 50 13.74 -2.43 -0.91
CA PHE A 50 14.95 -2.01 -0.20
C PHE A 50 15.95 -3.14 0.03
N ALA A 51 15.74 -4.31 -0.56
CA ALA A 51 16.57 -5.50 -0.31
C ALA A 51 18.07 -5.28 -0.59
N ALA A 52 18.39 -4.53 -1.64
CA ALA A 52 19.77 -4.22 -2.02
C ALA A 52 20.18 -2.79 -1.62
N SER A 53 19.38 -2.11 -0.81
CA SER A 53 19.62 -0.72 -0.41
C SER A 53 20.37 -0.64 0.92
N THR A 54 21.05 0.49 1.15
CA THR A 54 21.63 0.81 2.45
C THR A 54 20.56 1.02 3.52
N ALA A 55 19.28 1.23 3.11
CA ALA A 55 18.17 1.39 4.03
C ALA A 55 17.59 0.06 4.51
N ARG A 56 18.08 -1.07 4.00
CA ARG A 56 17.57 -2.41 4.32
C ARG A 56 17.46 -2.67 5.83
N ASP A 57 18.45 -2.24 6.61
CA ASP A 57 18.50 -2.47 8.05
C ASP A 57 17.47 -1.64 8.84
N ARG A 58 16.82 -0.65 8.20
CA ARG A 58 15.79 0.18 8.85
C ARG A 58 14.38 -0.34 8.64
N ILE A 59 14.20 -1.31 7.75
CA ILE A 59 12.86 -1.75 7.36
C ILE A 59 12.16 -2.47 8.51
N ALA A 60 12.86 -3.32 9.27
CA ALA A 60 12.26 -4.02 10.40
C ALA A 60 11.72 -3.03 11.45
N GLY A 61 12.47 -1.96 11.74
CA GLY A 61 12.03 -0.91 12.64
C GLY A 61 10.82 -0.13 12.13
N PHE A 62 10.79 0.12 10.83
CA PHE A 62 9.64 0.75 10.18
C PHE A 62 8.37 -0.10 10.33
N VAL A 63 8.47 -1.41 10.07
CA VAL A 63 7.32 -2.33 10.22
C VAL A 63 6.87 -2.36 11.68
N ALA A 64 7.80 -2.46 12.63
CA ALA A 64 7.47 -2.44 14.06
C ALA A 64 6.75 -1.15 14.47
N ALA A 65 7.17 -0.01 13.92
CA ALA A 65 6.50 1.26 14.19
C ALA A 65 5.06 1.27 13.67
N LEU A 66 4.82 0.71 12.47
CA LEU A 66 3.47 0.59 11.94
C LEU A 66 2.60 -0.33 12.78
N GLU A 67 3.15 -1.45 13.23
CA GLU A 67 2.43 -2.41 14.07
C GLU A 67 2.03 -1.79 15.42
N GLY A 68 2.82 -0.86 15.93
CA GLY A 68 2.53 -0.15 17.17
C GLY A 68 1.65 1.08 17.01
N ASP A 69 1.35 1.51 15.80
CA ASP A 69 0.56 2.70 15.54
C ASP A 69 -0.93 2.39 15.65
N VAL A 70 -1.60 3.03 16.61
CA VAL A 70 -3.04 2.82 16.86
C VAL A 70 -3.91 3.25 15.68
N ASN A 71 -3.39 4.10 14.81
CA ASN A 71 -4.12 4.62 13.65
C ASN A 71 -3.90 3.80 12.38
N THR A 72 -3.11 2.72 12.46
CA THR A 72 -2.78 1.86 11.33
C THR A 72 -3.30 0.45 11.57
N LYS A 73 -4.05 -0.08 10.60
CA LYS A 73 -4.49 -1.47 10.59
C LYS A 73 -3.72 -2.21 9.52
N ILE A 74 -2.99 -3.24 9.92
CA ILE A 74 -2.29 -4.14 8.99
C ILE A 74 -3.13 -5.41 8.87
N VAL A 75 -3.74 -5.59 7.69
CA VAL A 75 -4.52 -6.80 7.42
C VAL A 75 -3.55 -7.96 7.21
N PRO A 76 -3.66 -9.03 8.03
CA PRO A 76 -2.70 -10.12 7.96
C PRO A 76 -2.86 -10.96 6.70
N ALA A 77 -1.76 -11.58 6.28
CA ALA A 77 -1.76 -12.51 5.16
C ALA A 77 -2.50 -13.78 5.57
N THR A 78 -3.56 -14.10 4.84
CA THR A 78 -4.33 -15.33 5.02
C THR A 78 -4.45 -16.05 3.69
N GLN A 79 -4.62 -17.37 3.74
CA GLN A 79 -4.81 -18.15 2.52
C GLN A 79 -6.10 -17.76 1.82
N ALA A 80 -7.16 -17.47 2.58
CA ALA A 80 -8.45 -17.04 2.01
C ALA A 80 -8.30 -15.73 1.22
N LEU A 81 -7.60 -14.76 1.76
CA LEU A 81 -7.40 -13.47 1.10
C LEU A 81 -6.49 -13.61 -0.13
N PHE A 82 -5.46 -14.45 -0.04
CA PHE A 82 -4.61 -14.78 -1.18
C PHE A 82 -5.45 -15.32 -2.33
N HIS A 83 -6.33 -16.28 -2.07
CA HIS A 83 -7.17 -16.89 -3.12
C HIS A 83 -8.16 -15.89 -3.72
N ARG A 84 -8.72 -15.01 -2.92
CA ARG A 84 -9.63 -13.97 -3.43
C ARG A 84 -8.90 -13.00 -4.35
N GLY A 85 -7.67 -12.63 -4.00
CA GLY A 85 -6.82 -11.81 -4.87
C GLY A 85 -6.47 -12.55 -6.16
N LEU A 86 -6.16 -13.83 -6.07
CA LEU A 86 -5.82 -14.66 -7.22
C LEU A 86 -7.01 -14.79 -8.19
N GLU A 87 -8.24 -14.92 -7.67
CA GLU A 87 -9.44 -14.92 -8.51
C GLU A 87 -9.57 -13.63 -9.33
N ARG A 88 -9.35 -12.49 -8.71
CA ARG A 88 -9.38 -11.19 -9.39
C ARG A 88 -8.28 -11.08 -10.43
N TYR A 89 -7.10 -11.53 -10.10
CA TYR A 89 -5.95 -11.54 -10.99
C TYR A 89 -6.25 -12.38 -12.24
N ALA A 90 -6.80 -13.57 -12.06
CA ALA A 90 -7.14 -14.48 -13.16
C ALA A 90 -8.31 -13.96 -14.00
N ALA A 91 -9.24 -13.22 -13.41
CA ALA A 91 -10.43 -12.71 -14.10
C ALA A 91 -10.13 -11.55 -15.05
N ARG A 92 -8.98 -10.90 -14.92
CA ARG A 92 -8.63 -9.73 -15.74
C ARG A 92 -7.27 -9.91 -16.42
N PRO A 93 -7.18 -10.85 -17.38
CA PRO A 93 -5.93 -11.06 -18.13
C PRO A 93 -5.58 -9.87 -19.06
N ASP A 94 -6.52 -8.95 -19.26
CA ASP A 94 -6.34 -7.73 -20.04
C ASP A 94 -5.60 -6.62 -19.23
N LYS A 95 -5.38 -6.82 -17.93
CA LYS A 95 -4.72 -5.85 -17.07
C LYS A 95 -3.34 -6.31 -16.63
N ASP A 96 -2.46 -5.35 -16.39
CA ASP A 96 -1.11 -5.62 -15.87
C ASP A 96 -1.06 -5.54 -14.34
N TRP A 97 -2.21 -5.68 -13.68
CA TRP A 97 -2.28 -5.67 -12.22
C TRP A 97 -1.45 -6.81 -11.64
N THR A 98 -0.63 -6.52 -10.64
CA THR A 98 0.08 -7.57 -9.91
C THR A 98 -0.89 -8.30 -8.99
N LEU A 99 -0.48 -9.47 -8.51
CA LEU A 99 -1.29 -10.19 -7.51
C LEU A 99 -1.42 -9.38 -6.22
N THR A 100 -0.36 -8.70 -5.81
CA THR A 100 -0.40 -7.79 -4.65
C THR A 100 -1.44 -6.68 -4.86
N ASP A 101 -1.49 -6.08 -6.05
CA ASP A 101 -2.51 -5.09 -6.40
C ASP A 101 -3.91 -5.68 -6.23
N CYS A 102 -4.15 -6.86 -6.77
CA CYS A 102 -5.47 -7.50 -6.72
C CYS A 102 -5.89 -7.82 -5.28
N ILE A 103 -4.97 -8.25 -4.44
CA ILE A 103 -5.23 -8.46 -3.01
C ILE A 103 -5.57 -7.12 -2.35
N SER A 104 -4.85 -6.06 -2.68
CA SER A 104 -5.13 -4.72 -2.16
C SER A 104 -6.54 -4.25 -2.53
N TYR A 105 -6.98 -4.49 -3.77
CA TYR A 105 -8.34 -4.12 -4.21
C TYR A 105 -9.41 -4.87 -3.42
N VAL A 106 -9.20 -6.15 -3.17
CA VAL A 106 -10.13 -6.95 -2.35
C VAL A 106 -10.23 -6.37 -0.94
N VAL A 107 -9.10 -6.03 -0.34
CA VAL A 107 -9.07 -5.45 1.02
C VAL A 107 -9.76 -4.09 1.03
N MET A 108 -9.51 -3.24 0.04
CA MET A 108 -10.16 -1.94 -0.04
C MET A 108 -11.68 -2.08 -0.12
N GLU A 109 -12.17 -3.00 -0.94
CA GLU A 109 -13.60 -3.27 -1.04
C GLU A 109 -14.19 -3.78 0.27
N ASP A 110 -13.53 -4.74 0.91
CA ASP A 110 -13.97 -5.29 2.20
C ASP A 110 -14.05 -4.22 3.29
N GLU A 111 -13.11 -3.28 3.29
CA GLU A 111 -13.03 -2.21 4.30
C GLU A 111 -13.85 -0.97 3.91
N GLY A 112 -14.46 -0.97 2.72
CA GLY A 112 -15.21 0.19 2.24
C GLY A 112 -14.34 1.41 1.94
N ILE A 113 -13.10 1.19 1.51
CA ILE A 113 -12.14 2.25 1.24
C ILE A 113 -12.12 2.58 -0.25
N THR A 114 -12.22 3.87 -0.57
CA THR A 114 -12.19 4.36 -1.96
C THR A 114 -10.91 5.11 -2.31
N ASP A 115 -10.18 5.61 -1.31
CA ASP A 115 -8.98 6.44 -1.51
C ASP A 115 -7.73 5.62 -1.23
N ALA A 116 -6.78 5.64 -2.17
CA ALA A 116 -5.53 4.91 -2.07
C ALA A 116 -4.34 5.88 -2.04
N LEU A 117 -3.45 5.68 -1.07
CA LEU A 117 -2.17 6.38 -0.98
C LEU A 117 -1.19 5.70 -1.94
N THR A 118 -1.27 6.10 -3.18
CA THR A 118 -0.42 5.61 -4.27
C THR A 118 -0.48 6.59 -5.43
N GLY A 119 0.51 6.52 -6.31
CA GLY A 119 0.49 7.19 -7.61
C GLY A 119 0.28 6.20 -8.75
N ASP A 120 0.08 4.93 -8.45
CA ASP A 120 -0.04 3.87 -9.44
C ASP A 120 -1.41 3.93 -10.14
N GLN A 121 -1.38 4.10 -11.46
CA GLN A 121 -2.59 4.19 -12.27
C GLN A 121 -3.38 2.87 -12.31
N HIS A 122 -2.80 1.76 -11.94
CA HIS A 122 -3.52 0.50 -11.80
C HIS A 122 -4.71 0.63 -10.83
N PHE A 123 -4.54 1.41 -9.75
CA PHE A 123 -5.62 1.65 -8.79
C PHE A 123 -6.77 2.47 -9.42
N VAL A 124 -6.44 3.41 -10.29
CA VAL A 124 -7.46 4.17 -11.04
C VAL A 124 -8.25 3.24 -11.96
N GLN A 125 -7.55 2.33 -12.66
CA GLN A 125 -8.19 1.35 -13.54
C GLN A 125 -9.15 0.44 -12.76
N ALA A 126 -8.83 0.16 -11.51
CA ALA A 126 -9.66 -0.68 -10.64
C ALA A 126 -10.82 0.07 -10.00
N GLY A 127 -10.95 1.39 -10.23
CA GLY A 127 -12.07 2.19 -9.77
C GLY A 127 -11.82 2.97 -8.48
N PHE A 128 -10.57 3.07 -8.04
CA PHE A 128 -10.21 3.80 -6.82
C PHE A 128 -9.64 5.18 -7.14
N LYS A 129 -9.68 6.07 -6.14
CA LYS A 129 -9.06 7.39 -6.24
C LYS A 129 -7.64 7.33 -5.70
N VAL A 130 -6.66 7.81 -6.49
CA VAL A 130 -5.26 7.87 -6.06
C VAL A 130 -4.92 9.26 -5.53
N LEU A 131 -4.22 9.32 -4.41
CA LEU A 131 -3.93 10.57 -3.70
C LEU A 131 -2.54 11.14 -4.00
N LEU A 132 -1.66 10.36 -4.63
CA LEU A 132 -0.27 10.76 -4.90
C LEU A 132 0.04 10.92 -6.39
N SER A 133 -0.96 11.06 -7.23
CA SER A 133 -0.74 11.33 -8.65
C SER A 133 -0.10 12.71 -8.85
N THR A 134 0.78 12.80 -9.83
CA THR A 134 1.44 14.05 -10.17
C THR A 134 0.54 14.93 -11.05
#